data_522d41d52dc34cd8d7e03e9d22b1c5c9
#
_entry.id   522d41d52dc34cd8d7e03e9d22b1c5c9
#
_cell.length_a   1.000
_cell.length_b   1.000
_cell.length_c   1.000
_cell.angle_alpha   90.00
_cell.angle_beta   90.00
_cell.angle_gamma   90.00
#
_symmetry.space_group_name_H-M   'P 1'
#
loop_
_entity.id
_entity.type
_entity.pdbx_description
1 polymer ?
#
loop_
_entity_poly.entity_id
_entity_poly.type
_entity_poly.pdbx_seq_one_letter_code
_entity_poly.pdbx_strand_id
1 'polypeptide(L)'
;VIHAVVMGPDLKTDAATIARATRAVLAMADKHRITSIALPAFGTGVGHVPAPESAEAMLREVVGHLKTGQSSLRRVVFVLYQDDAYRAFTETLKRLGGVQ
;
A
#
# COMPACT_ATOMS: atom_id res chain seq x y z
N VAL A 1 -13.85 -2.83 -8.63
CA VAL A 1 -12.91 -3.32 -7.60
C VAL A 1 -11.57 -3.64 -8.27
N ILE A 2 -10.51 -3.13 -7.70
CA ILE A 2 -9.18 -3.37 -8.20
C ILE A 2 -8.50 -4.41 -7.32
N HIS A 3 -7.92 -5.43 -7.94
CA HIS A 3 -7.20 -6.49 -7.26
C HIS A 3 -5.74 -6.47 -7.66
N ALA A 4 -4.86 -6.69 -6.68
CA ALA A 4 -3.44 -6.87 -6.92
C ALA A 4 -2.99 -8.16 -6.22
N VAL A 5 -2.27 -9.00 -6.96
CA VAL A 5 -1.73 -10.24 -6.41
C VAL A 5 -0.25 -10.03 -6.16
N VAL A 6 0.17 -10.13 -4.91
CA VAL A 6 1.55 -9.86 -4.51
C VAL A 6 2.35 -11.12 -4.21
N MET A 7 1.73 -12.29 -4.30
CA MET A 7 2.40 -13.54 -4.02
C MET A 7 2.48 -14.43 -5.25
N GLY A 8 3.63 -15.03 -5.43
CA GLY A 8 3.83 -16.02 -6.46
C GLY A 8 3.48 -17.42 -5.98
N PRO A 9 3.84 -18.45 -6.77
CA PRO A 9 3.51 -19.83 -6.43
C PRO A 9 4.14 -20.34 -5.14
N ASP A 10 5.22 -19.71 -4.69
CA ASP A 10 5.93 -20.09 -3.47
C ASP A 10 5.33 -19.48 -2.21
N LEU A 11 4.28 -18.69 -2.33
CA LEU A 11 3.59 -18.03 -1.24
C LEU A 11 4.48 -17.08 -0.44
N LYS A 12 5.58 -16.63 -1.03
CA LYS A 12 6.48 -15.66 -0.41
C LYS A 12 6.53 -14.40 -1.23
N THR A 13 6.75 -13.27 -0.53
CA THR A 13 6.91 -11.99 -1.19
C THR A 13 7.95 -11.17 -0.42
N ASP A 14 8.29 -10.02 -0.97
CA ASP A 14 9.25 -9.11 -0.34
C ASP A 14 8.79 -7.66 -0.54
N ALA A 15 9.54 -6.73 0.07
CA ALA A 15 9.19 -5.32 0.01
C ALA A 15 9.18 -4.79 -1.43
N ALA A 16 10.08 -5.24 -2.27
CA ALA A 16 10.13 -4.80 -3.66
C ALA A 16 8.88 -5.22 -4.42
N THR A 17 8.43 -6.44 -4.21
CA THR A 17 7.20 -6.95 -4.83
C THR A 17 5.99 -6.17 -4.34
N ILE A 18 5.94 -5.87 -3.04
CA ILE A 18 4.84 -5.09 -2.46
C ILE A 18 4.82 -3.69 -3.07
N ALA A 19 5.97 -3.05 -3.20
CA ALA A 19 6.06 -1.73 -3.80
C ALA A 19 5.57 -1.73 -5.24
N ARG A 20 5.97 -2.72 -6.03
CA ARG A 20 5.51 -2.84 -7.41
C ARG A 20 4.01 -3.05 -7.51
N ALA A 21 3.45 -3.90 -6.64
CA ALA A 21 2.01 -4.14 -6.62
C ALA A 21 1.26 -2.87 -6.24
N THR A 22 1.76 -2.13 -5.27
CA THR A 22 1.16 -0.86 -4.86
C THR A 22 1.17 0.13 -6.02
N ARG A 23 2.31 0.28 -6.71
CA ARG A 23 2.37 1.16 -7.88
C ARG A 23 1.39 0.75 -8.96
N ALA A 24 1.25 -0.55 -9.21
CA ALA A 24 0.32 -1.03 -10.22
C ALA A 24 -1.12 -0.69 -9.87
N VAL A 25 -1.49 -0.83 -8.60
CA VAL A 25 -2.84 -0.47 -8.13
C VAL A 25 -3.08 1.02 -8.28
N LEU A 26 -2.11 1.84 -7.90
CA LEU A 26 -2.25 3.30 -8.01
C LEU A 26 -2.37 3.74 -9.47
N ALA A 27 -1.57 3.17 -10.35
CA ALA A 27 -1.64 3.48 -11.77
C ALA A 27 -2.99 3.05 -12.37
N MET A 28 -3.48 1.90 -11.98
CA MET A 28 -4.78 1.41 -12.44
C MET A 28 -5.91 2.33 -11.95
N ALA A 29 -5.83 2.78 -10.69
CA ALA A 29 -6.81 3.72 -10.15
C ALA A 29 -6.83 5.00 -10.96
N ASP A 30 -5.66 5.54 -11.32
CA ASP A 30 -5.60 6.75 -12.14
C ASP A 30 -6.13 6.52 -13.55
N LYS A 31 -5.82 5.37 -14.14
CA LYS A 31 -6.31 5.03 -15.46
C LYS A 31 -7.84 5.05 -15.53
N HIS A 32 -8.48 4.60 -14.46
CA HIS A 32 -9.94 4.57 -14.37
C HIS A 32 -10.53 5.77 -13.63
N ARG A 33 -9.72 6.78 -13.33
CA ARG A 33 -10.13 8.01 -12.64
C ARG A 33 -10.85 7.75 -11.33
N ILE A 34 -10.37 6.75 -10.59
CA ILE A 34 -10.91 6.42 -9.29
C ILE A 34 -10.40 7.45 -8.28
N THR A 35 -11.28 7.93 -7.41
CA THR A 35 -10.94 8.96 -6.43
C THR A 35 -10.65 8.42 -5.04
N SER A 36 -11.12 7.21 -4.72
CA SER A 36 -10.92 6.61 -3.41
C SER A 36 -10.70 5.11 -3.58
N ILE A 37 -9.70 4.58 -2.89
CA ILE A 37 -9.44 3.14 -2.87
C ILE A 37 -9.19 2.67 -1.44
N ALA A 38 -9.44 1.37 -1.21
CA ALA A 38 -9.14 0.72 0.06
C ALA A 38 -8.14 -0.40 -0.21
N LEU A 39 -7.08 -0.47 0.58
CA LEU A 39 -6.01 -1.43 0.42
C LEU A 39 -5.76 -2.17 1.73
N PRO A 40 -5.55 -3.49 1.69
CA PRO A 40 -5.06 -4.22 2.86
C PRO A 40 -3.55 -4.07 2.97
N ALA A 41 -2.98 -4.57 4.07
CA ALA A 41 -1.54 -4.64 4.22
C ALA A 41 -1.00 -5.79 3.36
N PHE A 42 -0.45 -5.48 2.20
CA PHE A 42 0.04 -6.48 1.27
C PHE A 42 1.17 -7.31 1.88
N GLY A 43 1.09 -8.61 1.70
CA GLY A 43 2.18 -9.52 1.99
C GLY A 43 2.35 -9.89 3.47
N THR A 44 1.53 -9.35 4.37
CA THR A 44 1.70 -9.60 5.82
C THR A 44 1.11 -10.92 6.28
N GLY A 45 0.19 -11.50 5.52
CA GLY A 45 -0.40 -12.78 5.89
C GLY A 45 0.45 -13.94 5.43
N VAL A 46 -0.02 -14.64 4.41
CA VAL A 46 0.67 -15.80 3.86
C VAL A 46 2.05 -15.44 3.29
N GLY A 47 2.23 -14.20 2.85
CA GLY A 47 3.51 -13.72 2.29
C GLY A 47 4.62 -13.56 3.31
N HIS A 48 4.31 -13.55 4.60
CA HIS A 48 5.26 -13.51 5.72
C HIS A 48 6.12 -12.24 5.77
N VAL A 49 5.68 -11.16 5.18
CA VAL A 49 6.40 -9.88 5.29
C VAL A 49 5.98 -9.20 6.59
N PRO A 50 6.94 -8.79 7.44
CA PRO A 50 6.58 -8.06 8.67
C PRO A 50 5.79 -6.79 8.37
N ALA A 51 4.86 -6.46 9.26
CA ALA A 51 4.00 -5.29 9.07
C ALA A 51 4.80 -3.99 8.84
N PRO A 52 5.89 -3.71 9.58
CA PRO A 52 6.66 -2.50 9.31
C PRO A 52 7.25 -2.43 7.91
N GLU A 53 7.71 -3.55 7.36
CA GLU A 53 8.23 -3.59 5.99
C GLU A 53 7.14 -3.35 4.96
N SER A 54 5.98 -3.98 5.15
CA SER A 54 4.83 -3.76 4.29
C SER A 54 4.39 -2.31 4.33
N ALA A 55 4.30 -1.74 5.53
CA ALA A 55 3.91 -0.35 5.70
C ALA A 55 4.86 0.58 4.97
N GLU A 56 6.16 0.39 5.11
CA GLU A 56 7.13 1.26 4.46
C GLU A 56 7.05 1.14 2.94
N ALA A 57 6.99 -0.08 2.41
CA ALA A 57 6.91 -0.30 0.97
C ALA A 57 5.66 0.33 0.38
N MET A 58 4.50 0.10 1.00
CA MET A 58 3.25 0.61 0.48
C MET A 58 3.13 2.13 0.64
N LEU A 59 3.44 2.64 1.82
CA LEU A 59 3.25 4.06 2.11
C LEU A 59 4.22 4.94 1.34
N ARG A 60 5.44 4.50 1.11
CA ARG A 60 6.37 5.25 0.27
C ARG A 60 5.81 5.44 -1.14
N GLU A 61 5.23 4.38 -1.71
CA GLU A 61 4.64 4.46 -3.03
C GLU A 61 3.40 5.36 -3.04
N VAL A 62 2.53 5.22 -2.04
CA VAL A 62 1.31 6.03 -1.95
C VAL A 62 1.65 7.51 -1.76
N VAL A 63 2.50 7.83 -0.80
CA VAL A 63 2.86 9.22 -0.52
C VAL A 63 3.54 9.85 -1.72
N GLY A 64 4.50 9.13 -2.35
CA GLY A 64 5.17 9.64 -3.54
C GLY A 64 4.21 9.87 -4.69
N HIS A 65 3.28 8.95 -4.89
CA HIS A 65 2.29 9.07 -5.96
C HIS A 65 1.37 10.28 -5.76
N LEU A 66 0.90 10.48 -4.54
CA LEU A 66 -0.01 11.60 -4.24
C LEU A 66 0.71 12.96 -4.29
N LYS A 67 2.00 12.98 -4.00
CA LYS A 67 2.79 14.22 -4.05
C LYS A 67 2.98 14.74 -5.46
N THR A 68 2.80 13.92 -6.48
CA THR A 68 2.91 14.39 -7.86
C THR A 68 1.83 15.41 -8.22
N GLY A 69 0.71 15.38 -7.51
CA GLY A 69 -0.41 16.26 -7.80
C GLY A 69 -1.18 15.90 -9.06
N GLN A 70 -0.80 14.81 -9.74
CA GLN A 70 -1.41 14.43 -11.03
C GLN A 70 -2.36 13.24 -10.89
N SER A 71 -2.50 12.69 -9.71
CA SER A 71 -3.35 11.55 -9.48
C SER A 71 -4.81 11.96 -9.34
N SER A 72 -5.71 11.11 -9.83
CA SER A 72 -7.15 11.26 -9.59
C SER A 72 -7.53 10.93 -8.15
N LEU A 73 -6.67 10.22 -7.44
CA LEU A 73 -6.95 9.77 -6.08
C LEU A 73 -6.98 10.94 -5.11
N ARG A 74 -8.00 10.94 -4.27
CA ARG A 74 -8.17 11.91 -3.18
C ARG A 74 -8.10 11.24 -1.83
N ARG A 75 -8.31 9.92 -1.78
CA ARG A 75 -8.36 9.19 -0.54
C ARG A 75 -7.84 7.77 -0.75
N VAL A 76 -6.92 7.35 0.11
CA VAL A 76 -6.43 5.96 0.16
C VAL A 76 -6.65 5.47 1.58
N VAL A 77 -7.43 4.41 1.73
CA VAL A 77 -7.77 3.84 3.03
C VAL A 77 -7.07 2.49 3.16
N PHE A 78 -6.33 2.31 4.25
CA PHE A 78 -5.74 1.01 4.56
C PHE A 78 -6.65 0.27 5.52
N VAL A 79 -7.08 -0.93 5.13
CA VAL A 79 -7.92 -1.79 5.96
C VAL A 79 -6.99 -2.77 6.67
N LEU A 80 -6.85 -2.60 7.97
CA LEU A 80 -5.88 -3.34 8.77
C LEU A 80 -6.64 -4.13 9.85
N TYR A 81 -6.36 -5.42 9.93
CA TYR A 81 -7.11 -6.32 10.81
C TYR A 81 -6.39 -6.63 12.12
N GLN A 82 -5.12 -6.27 12.23
CA GLN A 82 -4.32 -6.56 13.41
C GLN A 82 -3.75 -5.26 13.99
N ASP A 83 -3.62 -5.23 15.32
CA ASP A 83 -3.12 -4.03 16.00
C ASP A 83 -1.70 -3.69 15.60
N ASP A 84 -0.85 -4.69 15.41
CA ASP A 84 0.53 -4.44 15.01
C ASP A 84 0.61 -3.83 13.60
N ALA A 85 -0.25 -4.25 12.68
CA ALA A 85 -0.30 -3.66 11.35
C ALA A 85 -0.79 -2.22 11.42
N TYR A 86 -1.83 -1.95 12.18
CA TYR A 86 -2.33 -0.59 12.36
C TYR A 86 -1.25 0.32 12.93
N ARG A 87 -0.56 -0.14 13.96
CA ARG A 87 0.50 0.63 14.61
C ARG A 87 1.65 0.89 13.64
N ALA A 88 2.07 -0.15 12.91
CA ALA A 88 3.17 -0.02 11.96
C ALA A 88 2.84 0.97 10.85
N PHE A 89 1.65 0.92 10.29
CA PHE A 89 1.25 1.84 9.24
C PHE A 89 1.12 3.27 9.75
N THR A 90 0.57 3.45 10.94
CA THR A 90 0.44 4.77 11.55
C THR A 90 1.80 5.41 11.81
N GLU A 91 2.73 4.66 12.40
CA GLU A 91 4.06 5.16 12.68
C GLU A 91 4.84 5.46 11.41
N THR A 92 4.74 4.59 10.42
CA THR A 92 5.44 4.80 9.15
C THR A 92 4.91 6.03 8.44
N LEU A 93 3.60 6.22 8.43
CA LEU A 93 3.00 7.40 7.81
C LEU A 93 3.50 8.70 8.44
N LYS A 94 3.58 8.73 9.77
CA LYS A 94 4.12 9.88 10.48
C LYS A 94 5.58 10.13 10.12
N ARG A 95 6.38 9.07 10.06
CA ARG A 95 7.80 9.17 9.73
C ARG A 95 8.04 9.69 8.31
N LEU A 96 7.19 9.29 7.37
CA LEU A 96 7.31 9.72 5.99
C LEU A 96 6.73 11.12 5.75
N GLY A 97 6.28 11.79 6.80
CA GLY A 97 5.73 13.13 6.68
C GLY A 97 4.33 13.17 6.11
N GLY A 98 3.63 12.05 6.16
CA GLY A 98 2.25 12.00 5.70
C GLY A 98 1.32 12.77 6.61
N VAL A 99 0.31 13.39 6.02
CA VAL A 99 -0.70 14.17 6.74
C VAL A 99 -2.05 13.54 6.51
N GLN A 100 -2.82 13.45 7.58
CA GLN A 100 -4.17 12.92 7.43
C GLN A 100 -5.06 13.81 6.62
#